data_48d78f27a8576f3e7271116b2c6ae0bc
#
_entry.id   48d78f27a8576f3e7271116b2c6ae0bc
#
_cell.length_a   1.000
_cell.length_b   1.000
_cell.length_c   1.000
_cell.angle_alpha   90.00
_cell.angle_beta   90.00
_cell.angle_gamma   90.00
#
_symmetry.space_group_name_H-M   'P 1'
#
loop_
_entity.id
_entity.type
_entity.pdbx_description
1 polymer ?
#
loop_
_entity_poly.entity_id
_entity_poly.type
_entity_poly.pdbx_seq_one_letter_code
_entity_poly.pdbx_strand_id
1 'polypeptide(L)' 'MGMETLRNRLKELRARHDLTQEQLAQAVGVTRQTILSIERGNYSPSVLLALSIARVLEVPLEEAFWLEAENGRQEGE' A
#
# COMPACT_ATOMS: atom_id res chain seq x y z
N MET A 1 18.54 -10.38 11.07
CA MET A 1 17.80 -9.70 10.43
C MET A 1 16.85 -10.39 9.64
N GLY A 2 15.76 -10.41 9.84
CA GLY A 2 14.78 -11.05 9.07
C GLY A 2 14.57 -10.36 7.76
N MET A 3 14.06 -11.06 6.82
CA MET A 3 13.62 -10.50 5.59
C MET A 3 12.17 -10.11 5.77
N GLU A 4 11.84 -8.92 5.37
CA GLU A 4 10.48 -8.44 5.49
C GLU A 4 9.99 -7.91 4.18
N THR A 5 8.72 -8.09 3.91
CA THR A 5 8.07 -7.64 2.69
C THR A 5 7.04 -6.59 3.05
N LEU A 6 7.02 -5.51 2.30
CA LEU A 6 5.99 -4.50 2.47
C LEU A 6 4.70 -4.99 1.85
N ARG A 7 3.67 -5.03 2.66
CA ARG A 7 2.33 -5.45 2.20
C ARG A 7 1.38 -4.28 2.24
N ASN A 8 0.30 -4.39 1.51
CA ASN A 8 -0.70 -3.33 1.50
C ASN A 8 -2.08 -3.90 1.25
N ARG A 9 -3.10 -3.09 1.51
CA ARG A 9 -4.46 -3.44 1.18
C ARG A 9 -5.13 -2.32 0.40
N LEU A 10 -4.37 -1.72 -0.52
CA LEU A 10 -4.88 -0.57 -1.26
C LEU A 10 -6.09 -0.91 -2.12
N LYS A 11 -6.08 -2.09 -2.73
CA LYS A 11 -7.19 -2.50 -3.58
C LYS A 11 -8.47 -2.56 -2.78
N GLU A 12 -8.41 -3.15 -1.59
CA GLU A 12 -9.58 -3.25 -0.73
C GLU A 12 -10.04 -1.87 -0.28
N LEU A 13 -9.10 -1.00 0.11
CA LEU A 13 -9.45 0.32 0.59
C LEU A 13 -10.01 1.19 -0.54
N ARG A 14 -9.44 1.05 -1.75
CA ARG A 14 -10.01 1.75 -2.90
C ARG A 14 -11.46 1.34 -3.11
N ALA A 15 -11.74 0.04 -3.00
CA ALA A 15 -13.09 -0.45 -3.22
C ALA A 15 -14.06 0.15 -2.22
N ARG A 16 -13.63 0.35 -0.97
CA ARG A 16 -14.49 0.96 0.03
C ARG A 16 -14.88 2.38 -0.34
N HIS A 17 -14.02 3.07 -1.10
CA HIS A 17 -14.26 4.46 -1.49
C HIS A 17 -14.70 4.57 -2.94
N ASP A 18 -14.95 3.43 -3.59
CA ASP A 18 -15.35 3.42 -5.00
C ASP A 18 -14.33 4.14 -5.89
N LEU A 19 -13.05 3.97 -5.59
CA LEU A 19 -11.99 4.60 -6.36
C LEU A 19 -11.32 3.61 -7.28
N THR A 20 -11.13 4.02 -8.54
CA THR A 20 -10.32 3.24 -9.46
C THR A 20 -8.85 3.52 -9.19
N GLN A 21 -7.97 2.70 -9.76
CA GLN A 21 -6.54 2.96 -9.67
C GLN A 21 -6.20 4.33 -10.24
N GLU A 22 -6.83 4.68 -11.35
CA GLU A 22 -6.57 5.98 -11.98
C GLU A 22 -7.01 7.13 -11.07
N GLN A 23 -8.16 6.99 -10.43
CA GLN A 23 -8.64 8.04 -9.56
C GLN A 23 -7.74 8.23 -8.33
N LEU A 24 -7.28 7.13 -7.75
CA LEU A 24 -6.35 7.23 -6.63
C LEU A 24 -5.04 7.86 -7.09
N ALA A 25 -4.54 7.45 -8.26
CA ALA A 25 -3.31 7.99 -8.81
C ALA A 25 -3.42 9.50 -8.98
N GLN A 26 -4.52 9.96 -9.56
CA GLN A 26 -4.73 11.40 -9.76
C GLN A 26 -4.78 12.14 -8.43
N ALA A 27 -5.43 11.55 -7.44
CA ALA A 27 -5.58 12.21 -6.15
C ALA A 27 -4.23 12.41 -5.43
N VAL A 28 -3.27 11.53 -5.67
CA VAL A 28 -1.97 11.64 -5.02
C VAL A 28 -0.85 12.08 -5.97
N GLY A 29 -1.19 12.37 -7.23
CA GLY A 29 -0.23 12.99 -8.13
C GLY A 29 0.77 12.04 -8.79
N VAL A 30 0.38 10.80 -9.01
CA VAL A 30 1.25 9.84 -9.69
C VAL A 30 0.46 9.22 -10.84
N THR A 31 1.13 8.34 -11.61
CA THR A 31 0.46 7.65 -12.69
C THR A 31 -0.26 6.41 -12.19
N ARG A 32 -1.23 5.95 -12.98
CA ARG A 32 -1.92 4.70 -12.68
C ARG A 32 -0.94 3.55 -12.55
N GLN A 33 0.09 3.53 -13.40
CA GLN A 33 1.09 2.46 -13.38
C GLN A 33 1.79 2.40 -12.02
N THR A 34 2.03 3.55 -11.41
CA THR A 34 2.65 3.58 -10.08
C THR A 34 1.75 2.91 -9.05
N ILE A 35 0.45 3.23 -9.07
CA ILE A 35 -0.49 2.61 -8.13
C ILE A 35 -0.54 1.11 -8.37
N LEU A 36 -0.62 0.70 -9.63
CA LEU A 36 -0.65 -0.73 -9.97
C LEU A 36 0.58 -1.45 -9.43
N SER A 37 1.76 -0.85 -9.60
CA SER A 37 3.00 -1.46 -9.14
C SER A 37 3.04 -1.58 -7.63
N ILE A 38 2.54 -0.56 -6.93
CA ILE A 38 2.48 -0.61 -5.46
C ILE A 38 1.54 -1.74 -5.02
N GLU A 39 0.36 -1.82 -5.62
CA GLU A 39 -0.61 -2.83 -5.23
C GLU A 39 -0.07 -4.25 -5.45
N ARG A 40 0.73 -4.43 -6.48
CA ARG A 40 1.32 -5.73 -6.79
C ARG A 40 2.54 -6.05 -5.95
N GLY A 41 3.03 -5.08 -5.18
CA GLY A 41 4.21 -5.30 -4.36
C GLY A 41 5.52 -5.14 -5.10
N ASN A 42 5.48 -4.55 -6.30
CA ASN A 42 6.68 -4.37 -7.11
C ASN A 42 7.36 -3.04 -6.91
N TYR A 43 6.77 -2.15 -6.12
CA TYR A 43 7.29 -0.82 -5.93
C TYR A 43 6.97 -0.34 -4.53
N SER A 44 7.99 0.10 -3.82
CA SER A 44 7.83 0.59 -2.47
C SER A 44 7.68 2.11 -2.53
N PRO A 45 6.55 2.67 -2.13
CA PRO A 45 6.36 4.12 -2.23
C PRO A 45 7.23 4.88 -1.24
N SER A 46 7.51 6.14 -1.57
CA SER A 46 8.15 7.02 -0.62
C SER A 46 7.22 7.23 0.58
N VAL A 47 7.77 7.70 1.69
CA VAL A 47 6.95 8.00 2.86
C VAL A 47 5.90 9.05 2.50
N LEU A 48 6.31 10.06 1.72
CA LEU A 48 5.35 11.09 1.30
C LEU A 48 4.19 10.48 0.55
N LEU A 49 4.48 9.64 -0.44
CA LEU A 49 3.43 9.03 -1.25
C LEU A 49 2.55 8.11 -0.40
N ALA A 50 3.17 7.31 0.47
CA ALA A 50 2.41 6.39 1.30
C ALA A 50 1.45 7.13 2.24
N LEU A 51 1.93 8.22 2.85
CA LEU A 51 1.06 9.02 3.72
C LEU A 51 -0.05 9.70 2.93
N SER A 52 0.26 10.16 1.71
CA SER A 52 -0.76 10.79 0.86
C SER A 52 -1.84 9.78 0.49
N ILE A 53 -1.44 8.56 0.16
CA ILE A 53 -2.40 7.50 -0.17
C ILE A 53 -3.29 7.20 1.03
N ALA A 54 -2.68 7.03 2.21
CA ALA A 54 -3.45 6.72 3.41
C ALA A 54 -4.44 7.83 3.72
N ARG A 55 -4.04 9.09 3.50
CA ARG A 55 -4.94 10.21 3.74
C ARG A 55 -6.14 10.17 2.80
N VAL A 56 -5.91 9.92 1.52
CA VAL A 56 -7.01 9.85 0.56
C VAL A 56 -7.96 8.71 0.92
N LEU A 57 -7.42 7.60 1.39
CA LEU A 57 -8.22 6.43 1.75
C LEU A 57 -8.78 6.53 3.18
N GLU A 58 -8.43 7.61 3.90
CA GLU A 58 -8.97 7.92 5.22
C GLU A 58 -8.67 6.85 6.26
N VAL A 59 -7.46 6.33 6.22
CA VAL A 59 -7.01 5.34 7.21
C VAL A 59 -5.62 5.73 7.71
N PRO A 60 -5.23 5.24 8.89
CA PRO A 60 -3.85 5.41 9.33
C PRO A 60 -2.91 4.68 8.38
N LEU A 61 -1.67 5.14 8.32
CA LEU A 61 -0.68 4.54 7.43
C LEU A 61 -0.58 3.03 7.65
N GLU A 62 -0.57 2.60 8.90
CA GLU A 62 -0.37 1.19 9.23
C GLU A 62 -1.53 0.32 8.80
N GLU A 63 -2.66 0.92 8.52
CA GLU A 63 -3.79 0.13 8.01
C GLU A 63 -3.67 -0.05 6.51
N ALA A 64 -2.99 0.87 5.83
CA ALA A 64 -2.80 0.78 4.39
C ALA A 64 -1.57 -0.07 4.04
N PHE A 65 -0.52 0.03 4.85
CA PHE A 65 0.75 -0.65 4.60
C PHE A 65 1.29 -1.25 5.89
N TRP A 66 1.94 -2.41 5.79
CA TRP A 66 2.59 -3.01 6.95
C TRP A 66 3.70 -3.92 6.47
N LEU A 67 4.54 -4.35 7.41
CA LEU A 67 5.62 -5.26 7.11
C LEU A 67 5.23 -6.66 7.53
N GLU A 68 5.59 -7.61 6.71
CA GLU A 68 5.32 -9.01 7.00
C GLU A 68 6.62 -9.79 6.88
N ALA A 69 6.92 -10.61 7.87
CA ALA A 69 8.13 -11.40 7.84
C ALA A 69 8.07 -12.42 6.73
N GLU A 70 9.15 -12.52 5.98
CA GLU A 70 9.17 -13.43 4.84
C GLU A 70 9.04 -14.88 5.24
N ASN A 71 9.73 -15.27 6.30
CA ASN A 71 9.71 -16.65 6.65
C ASN A 71 8.61 -16.99 7.61
N GLY A 72 7.79 -16.07 7.83
CA GLY A 72 6.59 -16.36 8.55
C GLY A 72 6.62 -17.14 9.77
N ARG A 73 7.18 -17.89 10.02
CA ARG A 73 7.03 -18.60 10.94
C ARG A 73 7.45 -18.43 12.10
N GLN A 74 7.60 -17.97 12.26
CA GLN A 74 7.90 -17.75 13.06
C GLN A 74 7.43 -17.77 14.07
N GLU A 75 6.84 -17.87 13.90
CA GLU A 75 6.44 -17.94 14.67
C GLU A 75 6.31 -18.45 15.56
N GLY A 76 6.23 -18.71 15.60
CA GLY A 76 6.24 -19.21 16.29
C GLY A 76 6.45 -19.66 16.84
N GLU A 77 6.66 -19.66 16.65
CA GLU A 77 7.04 -20.15 16.97
C GLU A 77 7.01 -20.40 17.57
#